data_4d4a9509b3d1e5859b5c31b632980c1f
#
_entry.id   4d4a9509b3d1e5859b5c31b632980c1f
#
_cell.length_a   1.000
_cell.length_b   1.000
_cell.length_c   1.000
_cell.angle_alpha   90.00
_cell.angle_beta   90.00
_cell.angle_gamma   90.00
#
_symmetry.space_group_name_H-M   'P 1'
#
loop_
_entity.id
_entity.type
_entity.pdbx_description
1 polymer ?
#
loop_
_entity_poly.entity_id
_entity_poly.type
_entity_poly.pdbx_seq_one_letter_code
_entity_poly.pdbx_strand_id
1 'polypeptide(L)'
;LDSGNTTTAVDMYLILRYLMSFDAFKEISAAPTFTMPAKEKHAKSFVLLSQNVALNKTSGGRFYRSAMQGGMCDVMAYKNDSGNQSYVSWANKDGATYIFCIMQSPDTCDDYGYSNRRPALYETTRLIDWVFESFSIQAALDTDQALAEIPVKYSSDTDTLQLYPADSMMTLLPSTGDGSVTQKYFHLPDYATAPIQQGDVVGTVELKLAGETIGVVNLIAGQDVHQNPLLFTVSKVQAFFHSLYLKVVIVLSLLTLAVYGLWVFINLWNGRRPNRKIHRR
;
A
#
# COMPACT_ATOMS: atom_id res chain seq x y z
N LEU A 1 -28.19 -31.80 -6.88
CA LEU A 1 -27.72 -30.64 -7.63
C LEU A 1 -28.56 -30.48 -8.89
N ASP A 2 -29.05 -29.27 -9.12
CA ASP A 2 -29.78 -28.92 -10.33
C ASP A 2 -28.76 -28.69 -11.46
N SER A 3 -29.02 -29.26 -12.64
CA SER A 3 -28.15 -29.07 -13.83
C SER A 3 -28.10 -27.60 -14.33
N GLY A 4 -29.02 -26.75 -13.85
CA GLY A 4 -29.05 -25.31 -14.15
C GLY A 4 -28.12 -24.45 -13.29
N ASN A 5 -27.52 -25.01 -12.23
CA ASN A 5 -26.60 -24.26 -11.38
C ASN A 5 -25.26 -24.05 -12.07
N THR A 6 -24.97 -22.81 -12.43
CA THR A 6 -23.70 -22.40 -13.04
C THR A 6 -23.02 -21.37 -12.15
N THR A 7 -21.69 -21.43 -12.07
CA THR A 7 -20.88 -20.48 -11.30
C THR A 7 -19.51 -20.30 -11.98
N THR A 8 -18.77 -19.30 -11.52
CA THR A 8 -17.40 -19.04 -11.95
C THR A 8 -16.42 -19.21 -10.79
N ALA A 9 -15.12 -19.33 -11.08
CA ALA A 9 -14.08 -19.33 -10.03
C ALA A 9 -14.08 -18.03 -9.21
N VAL A 10 -14.39 -16.90 -9.84
CA VAL A 10 -14.49 -15.60 -9.18
C VAL A 10 -15.67 -15.56 -8.21
N ASP A 11 -16.84 -16.06 -8.62
CA ASP A 11 -18.02 -16.12 -7.74
C ASP A 11 -17.74 -17.01 -6.53
N MET A 12 -17.11 -18.16 -6.74
CA MET A 12 -16.76 -19.09 -5.66
C MET A 12 -15.72 -18.48 -4.72
N TYR A 13 -14.76 -17.73 -5.23
CA TYR A 13 -13.82 -16.96 -4.43
C TYR A 13 -14.56 -15.93 -3.54
N LEU A 14 -15.47 -15.15 -4.11
CA LEU A 14 -16.23 -14.13 -3.37
C LEU A 14 -17.10 -14.77 -2.27
N ILE A 15 -17.76 -15.88 -2.60
CA ILE A 15 -18.57 -16.63 -1.64
C ILE A 15 -17.70 -17.17 -0.49
N LEU A 16 -16.60 -17.85 -0.79
CA LEU A 16 -15.72 -18.39 0.23
C LEU A 16 -15.08 -17.29 1.08
N ARG A 17 -14.62 -16.20 0.45
CA ARG A 17 -14.10 -15.04 1.17
C ARG A 17 -15.10 -14.46 2.17
N TYR A 18 -16.37 -14.36 1.77
CA TYR A 18 -17.43 -13.90 2.66
C TYR A 18 -17.70 -14.90 3.79
N LEU A 19 -17.77 -16.19 3.49
CA LEU A 19 -17.98 -17.24 4.51
C LEU A 19 -16.83 -17.27 5.54
N MET A 20 -15.61 -16.99 5.14
CA MET A 20 -14.45 -16.90 6.03
C MET A 20 -14.52 -15.74 7.04
N SER A 21 -15.44 -14.79 6.88
CA SER A 21 -15.70 -13.78 7.90
C SER A 21 -16.45 -14.33 9.13
N PHE A 22 -17.02 -15.54 9.02
CA PHE A 22 -17.75 -16.20 10.12
C PHE A 22 -16.85 -17.25 10.79
N ASP A 23 -16.59 -17.08 12.09
CA ASP A 23 -15.77 -18.03 12.85
C ASP A 23 -16.37 -19.42 12.88
N ALA A 24 -17.70 -19.52 13.01
CA ALA A 24 -18.40 -20.81 12.94
C ALA A 24 -18.15 -21.56 11.63
N PHE A 25 -18.08 -20.85 10.49
CA PHE A 25 -17.76 -21.47 9.21
C PHE A 25 -16.31 -21.98 9.20
N LYS A 26 -15.36 -21.17 9.68
CA LYS A 26 -13.95 -21.57 9.76
C LYS A 26 -13.79 -22.83 10.63
N GLU A 27 -14.41 -22.85 11.81
CA GLU A 27 -14.36 -23.99 12.72
C GLU A 27 -14.94 -25.26 12.08
N ILE A 28 -16.14 -25.18 11.51
CA ILE A 28 -16.82 -26.34 10.90
C ILE A 28 -16.03 -26.84 9.68
N SER A 29 -15.60 -25.94 8.80
CA SER A 29 -14.91 -26.31 7.55
C SER A 29 -13.51 -26.86 7.79
N ALA A 30 -12.86 -26.51 8.91
CA ALA A 30 -11.54 -26.97 9.29
C ALA A 30 -11.56 -28.30 10.05
N ALA A 31 -12.73 -28.76 10.52
CA ALA A 31 -12.82 -29.98 11.32
C ALA A 31 -12.61 -31.22 10.45
N PRO A 32 -11.58 -32.04 10.69
CA PRO A 32 -11.39 -33.30 9.97
C PRO A 32 -12.40 -34.38 10.37
N THR A 33 -12.95 -34.28 11.55
CA THR A 33 -13.94 -35.21 12.13
C THR A 33 -14.91 -34.45 13.01
N PHE A 34 -16.13 -34.95 13.11
CA PHE A 34 -17.13 -34.49 14.08
C PHE A 34 -17.79 -35.67 14.76
N THR A 35 -17.79 -35.69 16.09
CA THR A 35 -18.47 -36.75 16.86
C THR A 35 -19.91 -36.33 17.14
N MET A 36 -20.86 -36.98 16.49
CA MET A 36 -22.28 -36.84 16.77
C MET A 36 -22.61 -37.52 18.09
N PRO A 37 -23.08 -36.79 19.12
CA PRO A 37 -23.43 -37.39 20.40
C PRO A 37 -24.67 -38.27 20.28
N ALA A 38 -24.79 -39.26 21.19
CA ALA A 38 -26.01 -40.04 21.32
C ALA A 38 -27.20 -39.13 21.68
N LYS A 39 -28.35 -39.32 21.01
CA LYS A 39 -29.62 -38.62 21.23
C LYS A 39 -30.76 -39.65 21.16
N GLU A 40 -31.99 -39.24 21.53
CA GLU A 40 -33.16 -40.14 21.47
C GLU A 40 -33.34 -40.86 20.13
N LYS A 41 -33.02 -40.20 19.01
CA LYS A 41 -33.10 -40.77 17.66
C LYS A 41 -31.86 -41.61 17.28
N HIS A 42 -30.77 -41.48 18.04
CA HIS A 42 -29.52 -42.17 17.79
C HIS A 42 -28.95 -42.66 19.13
N ALA A 43 -29.22 -43.90 19.49
CA ALA A 43 -28.84 -44.48 20.78
C ALA A 43 -27.32 -44.62 20.99
N LYS A 44 -26.51 -44.47 19.93
CA LYS A 44 -25.05 -44.54 19.98
C LYS A 44 -24.44 -43.29 19.33
N SER A 45 -23.35 -42.81 19.90
CA SER A 45 -22.52 -41.80 19.25
C SER A 45 -21.83 -42.41 18.03
N PHE A 46 -21.60 -41.57 16.99
CA PHE A 46 -20.85 -41.94 15.79
C PHE A 46 -20.00 -40.77 15.29
N VAL A 47 -18.93 -41.10 14.57
CA VAL A 47 -18.01 -40.13 14.03
C VAL A 47 -18.32 -39.85 12.56
N LEU A 48 -18.53 -38.59 12.22
CA LEU A 48 -18.58 -38.10 10.84
C LEU A 48 -17.17 -37.73 10.41
N LEU A 49 -16.79 -38.13 9.22
CA LEU A 49 -15.52 -37.76 8.62
C LEU A 49 -15.76 -36.62 7.63
N SER A 50 -14.88 -35.64 7.63
CA SER A 50 -14.89 -34.58 6.61
C SER A 50 -14.66 -35.21 5.23
N GLN A 51 -15.41 -34.77 4.22
CA GLN A 51 -15.17 -35.13 2.84
C GLN A 51 -13.88 -34.48 2.30
N ASN A 52 -13.43 -33.41 2.94
CA ASN A 52 -12.15 -32.79 2.66
C ASN A 52 -10.99 -33.61 3.23
N VAL A 53 -10.56 -34.61 2.50
CA VAL A 53 -9.49 -35.53 2.95
C VAL A 53 -8.15 -34.83 3.17
N ALA A 54 -7.92 -33.65 2.56
CA ALA A 54 -6.69 -32.89 2.75
C ALA A 54 -6.50 -32.37 4.18
N LEU A 55 -7.57 -32.35 4.99
CA LEU A 55 -7.52 -31.99 6.42
C LEU A 55 -7.01 -33.11 7.31
N ASN A 56 -7.08 -34.36 6.87
CA ASN A 56 -6.79 -35.51 7.72
C ASN A 56 -5.46 -36.17 7.31
N LYS A 57 -4.47 -36.13 8.21
CA LYS A 57 -3.14 -36.70 7.97
C LYS A 57 -3.18 -38.20 7.64
N THR A 58 -4.09 -38.94 8.27
CA THR A 58 -4.17 -40.40 8.10
C THR A 58 -4.90 -40.78 6.81
N SER A 59 -6.08 -40.23 6.55
CA SER A 59 -6.90 -40.56 5.37
C SER A 59 -6.53 -39.71 4.14
N GLY A 60 -5.89 -38.55 4.33
CA GLY A 60 -5.49 -37.64 3.25
C GLY A 60 -4.28 -38.13 2.48
N GLY A 61 -3.37 -38.87 3.12
CA GLY A 61 -2.17 -39.38 2.49
C GLY A 61 -1.39 -38.25 1.77
N ARG A 62 -1.17 -38.42 0.48
CA ARG A 62 -0.45 -37.42 -0.37
C ARG A 62 -1.15 -36.08 -0.52
N PHE A 63 -2.45 -36.01 -0.26
CA PHE A 63 -3.23 -34.76 -0.36
C PHE A 63 -3.19 -33.93 0.92
N TYR A 64 -2.78 -34.51 2.04
CA TYR A 64 -2.69 -33.79 3.30
C TYR A 64 -1.68 -32.66 3.18
N ARG A 65 -2.10 -31.45 3.62
CA ARG A 65 -1.22 -30.30 3.82
C ARG A 65 -1.56 -29.67 5.16
N SER A 66 -0.57 -29.47 6.00
CA SER A 66 -0.75 -28.81 7.30
C SER A 66 -1.25 -27.37 7.18
N ALA A 67 -0.98 -26.73 6.05
CA ALA A 67 -1.48 -25.39 5.75
C ALA A 67 -2.98 -25.37 5.39
N MET A 68 -3.57 -26.49 4.96
CA MET A 68 -5.00 -26.59 4.64
C MET A 68 -5.82 -26.33 5.89
N GLN A 69 -6.68 -25.33 5.84
CA GLN A 69 -7.51 -24.95 6.97
C GLN A 69 -8.98 -25.31 6.77
N GLY A 70 -9.42 -25.44 5.53
CA GLY A 70 -10.79 -25.79 5.26
C GLY A 70 -11.14 -25.70 3.79
N GLY A 71 -12.39 -25.94 3.47
CA GLY A 71 -12.89 -25.83 2.11
C GLY A 71 -14.16 -26.62 1.89
N MET A 72 -14.80 -26.30 0.81
CA MET A 72 -15.95 -27.04 0.32
C MET A 72 -15.50 -27.92 -0.84
N CYS A 73 -15.76 -29.19 -0.68
CA CYS A 73 -15.49 -30.17 -1.72
C CYS A 73 -16.82 -30.49 -2.43
N ASP A 74 -16.98 -30.02 -3.62
CA ASP A 74 -18.09 -30.43 -4.48
C ASP A 74 -17.97 -31.91 -4.91
N VAL A 75 -17.01 -32.59 -4.52
CA VAL A 75 -16.39 -33.42 -5.44
C VAL A 75 -16.51 -34.88 -5.27
N MET A 76 -17.00 -35.22 -4.14
CA MET A 76 -16.95 -36.65 -3.80
C MET A 76 -18.05 -37.45 -4.46
N ALA A 77 -19.08 -36.76 -4.87
CA ALA A 77 -20.29 -37.42 -5.26
C ALA A 77 -20.72 -37.18 -6.73
N TYR A 78 -20.31 -36.09 -7.29
CA TYR A 78 -20.89 -35.64 -8.55
C TYR A 78 -19.81 -35.30 -9.57
N LYS A 79 -19.45 -36.31 -10.32
CA LYS A 79 -18.99 -36.06 -11.67
C LYS A 79 -20.14 -35.34 -12.36
N ASN A 80 -19.88 -34.13 -12.88
CA ASN A 80 -20.80 -33.62 -13.90
C ASN A 80 -20.84 -34.66 -15.04
N ASP A 81 -21.77 -34.55 -15.96
CA ASP A 81 -21.90 -35.46 -17.09
C ASP A 81 -20.60 -35.59 -17.90
N SER A 82 -19.65 -34.68 -17.73
CA SER A 82 -18.32 -34.66 -18.35
C SER A 82 -17.24 -35.32 -17.49
N GLY A 83 -17.52 -35.74 -16.27
CA GLY A 83 -16.51 -36.31 -15.36
C GLY A 83 -15.58 -35.31 -14.70
N ASN A 84 -15.78 -34.01 -14.88
CA ASN A 84 -14.95 -32.95 -14.31
C ASN A 84 -15.25 -32.71 -12.83
N GLN A 85 -14.26 -32.27 -12.09
CA GLN A 85 -14.34 -31.99 -10.65
C GLN A 85 -14.04 -30.54 -10.32
N SER A 86 -14.69 -30.00 -9.30
CA SER A 86 -14.42 -28.68 -8.77
C SER A 86 -14.09 -28.76 -7.27
N TYR A 87 -13.19 -27.89 -6.83
CA TYR A 87 -12.78 -27.84 -5.44
C TYR A 87 -12.46 -26.40 -5.04
N VAL A 88 -13.04 -25.94 -3.93
CA VAL A 88 -12.82 -24.62 -3.38
C VAL A 88 -12.34 -24.79 -1.94
N SER A 89 -11.22 -24.17 -1.61
CA SER A 89 -10.57 -24.35 -0.31
C SER A 89 -9.75 -23.13 0.10
N TRP A 90 -9.32 -23.12 1.33
CA TRP A 90 -8.41 -22.10 1.82
C TRP A 90 -7.32 -22.72 2.70
N ALA A 91 -6.15 -22.10 2.62
CA ALA A 91 -4.99 -22.51 3.41
C ALA A 91 -4.33 -21.29 4.05
N ASN A 92 -3.76 -21.50 5.24
CA ASN A 92 -3.02 -20.50 5.98
C ASN A 92 -1.69 -21.08 6.47
N LYS A 93 -0.63 -20.31 6.29
CA LYS A 93 0.68 -20.63 6.84
C LYS A 93 1.42 -19.32 7.08
N ASP A 94 2.07 -19.20 8.23
CA ASP A 94 2.91 -18.05 8.61
C ASP A 94 2.20 -16.68 8.46
N GLY A 95 0.87 -16.66 8.74
CA GLY A 95 0.02 -15.46 8.65
C GLY A 95 -0.53 -15.16 7.25
N ALA A 96 -0.03 -15.80 6.21
CA ALA A 96 -0.56 -15.65 4.84
C ALA A 96 -1.74 -16.61 4.60
N THR A 97 -2.86 -16.08 4.12
CA THR A 97 -4.05 -16.87 3.79
C THR A 97 -4.33 -16.80 2.31
N TYR A 98 -4.49 -17.96 1.68
CA TYR A 98 -4.82 -18.08 0.27
C TYR A 98 -6.12 -18.86 0.08
N ILE A 99 -6.90 -18.44 -0.91
CA ILE A 99 -8.11 -19.13 -1.37
C ILE A 99 -7.81 -19.79 -2.70
N PHE A 100 -8.19 -21.04 -2.85
CA PHE A 100 -7.98 -21.85 -4.05
C PHE A 100 -9.33 -22.24 -4.64
N CYS A 101 -9.54 -21.93 -5.92
CA CYS A 101 -10.76 -22.24 -6.66
C CYS A 101 -10.38 -23.01 -7.93
N ILE A 102 -10.46 -24.32 -7.87
CA ILE A 102 -10.24 -25.19 -9.02
C ILE A 102 -11.60 -25.59 -9.57
N MET A 103 -11.85 -25.25 -10.81
CA MET A 103 -13.12 -25.48 -11.46
C MET A 103 -12.94 -26.40 -12.68
N GLN A 104 -13.85 -27.38 -12.82
CA GLN A 104 -13.91 -28.27 -13.97
C GLN A 104 -12.58 -28.99 -14.29
N SER A 105 -11.86 -29.42 -13.26
CA SER A 105 -10.66 -30.23 -13.47
C SER A 105 -11.04 -31.59 -14.08
N PRO A 106 -10.45 -31.98 -15.22
CA PRO A 106 -10.82 -33.22 -15.90
C PRO A 106 -10.45 -34.46 -15.09
N ASP A 107 -11.26 -35.51 -15.19
CA ASP A 107 -11.03 -36.79 -14.45
C ASP A 107 -9.80 -37.57 -15.00
N THR A 108 -9.36 -37.23 -16.21
CA THR A 108 -8.22 -37.84 -16.86
C THR A 108 -6.96 -36.99 -16.67
N CYS A 109 -6.25 -37.20 -15.59
CA CYS A 109 -4.89 -36.68 -15.40
C CYS A 109 -3.87 -37.78 -15.75
N ASP A 110 -3.82 -38.19 -17.01
CA ASP A 110 -2.85 -39.20 -17.52
C ASP A 110 -1.42 -38.68 -17.45
N ASP A 111 -1.19 -37.38 -17.48
CA ASP A 111 0.15 -36.76 -17.48
C ASP A 111 0.95 -37.01 -16.19
N TYR A 112 0.31 -37.48 -15.11
CA TYR A 112 0.98 -37.68 -13.82
C TYR A 112 1.05 -39.18 -13.39
N GLY A 113 0.72 -40.10 -14.27
CA GLY A 113 0.86 -41.54 -13.98
C GLY A 113 -0.10 -42.08 -12.90
N TYR A 114 -1.15 -41.35 -12.58
CA TYR A 114 -2.11 -41.75 -11.58
C TYR A 114 -3.53 -41.67 -12.16
N SER A 115 -4.23 -42.78 -12.15
CA SER A 115 -5.68 -42.82 -12.31
C SER A 115 -6.31 -42.14 -11.09
N ASN A 116 -6.30 -40.82 -11.09
CA ASN A 116 -6.62 -40.07 -9.90
C ASN A 116 -8.09 -39.69 -9.90
N ARG A 117 -8.83 -40.24 -9.02
CA ARG A 117 -10.25 -39.94 -8.84
C ARG A 117 -10.51 -38.55 -8.22
N ARG A 118 -9.47 -37.69 -8.07
CA ARG A 118 -9.56 -36.38 -7.42
C ARG A 118 -8.60 -35.35 -8.03
N PRO A 119 -8.71 -35.04 -9.31
CA PRO A 119 -7.79 -34.13 -10.00
C PRO A 119 -7.81 -32.71 -9.43
N ALA A 120 -9.00 -32.18 -9.09
CA ALA A 120 -9.09 -30.83 -8.52
C ALA A 120 -8.36 -30.70 -7.17
N LEU A 121 -8.44 -31.73 -6.33
CA LEU A 121 -7.72 -31.76 -5.06
C LEU A 121 -6.18 -31.87 -5.27
N TYR A 122 -5.77 -32.64 -6.26
CA TYR A 122 -4.36 -32.77 -6.62
C TYR A 122 -3.78 -31.43 -7.08
N GLU A 123 -4.46 -30.74 -7.98
CA GLU A 123 -4.03 -29.40 -8.43
C GLU A 123 -4.02 -28.39 -7.27
N THR A 124 -5.00 -28.44 -6.39
CA THR A 124 -5.02 -27.58 -5.19
C THR A 124 -3.79 -27.82 -4.32
N THR A 125 -3.41 -29.09 -4.07
CA THR A 125 -2.23 -29.36 -3.23
C THR A 125 -0.93 -28.90 -3.88
N ARG A 126 -0.80 -28.97 -5.20
CA ARG A 126 0.33 -28.41 -5.94
C ARG A 126 0.38 -26.89 -5.84
N LEU A 127 -0.76 -26.22 -5.97
CA LEU A 127 -0.83 -24.76 -5.81
C LEU A 127 -0.53 -24.32 -4.39
N ILE A 128 -0.95 -25.08 -3.36
CA ILE A 128 -0.59 -24.83 -1.97
C ILE A 128 0.93 -24.87 -1.80
N ASP A 129 1.56 -25.94 -2.27
CA ASP A 129 3.02 -26.11 -2.19
C ASP A 129 3.71 -24.94 -2.92
N TRP A 130 3.33 -24.69 -4.17
CA TRP A 130 3.93 -23.62 -4.97
C TRP A 130 3.79 -22.24 -4.35
N VAL A 131 2.60 -21.87 -3.84
CA VAL A 131 2.38 -20.50 -3.33
C VAL A 131 3.15 -20.27 -2.03
N PHE A 132 3.21 -21.24 -1.12
CA PHE A 132 3.97 -21.10 0.14
C PHE A 132 5.48 -21.28 -0.01
N GLU A 133 5.95 -21.84 -1.11
CA GLU A 133 7.37 -21.85 -1.50
C GLU A 133 7.77 -20.57 -2.22
N SER A 134 6.86 -20.03 -3.04
CA SER A 134 7.15 -18.89 -3.92
C SER A 134 6.93 -17.53 -3.27
N PHE A 135 6.11 -17.44 -2.24
CA PHE A 135 5.74 -16.19 -1.59
C PHE A 135 5.79 -16.29 -0.07
N SER A 136 6.26 -15.23 0.56
CA SER A 136 6.29 -15.09 2.03
C SER A 136 5.99 -13.66 2.45
N ILE A 137 5.51 -13.48 3.68
CA ILE A 137 5.35 -12.14 4.25
C ILE A 137 6.73 -11.64 4.64
N GLN A 138 7.15 -10.55 4.03
CA GLN A 138 8.44 -9.91 4.24
C GLN A 138 8.28 -8.41 4.45
N ALA A 139 9.29 -7.78 5.08
CA ALA A 139 9.34 -6.34 5.19
C ALA A 139 9.63 -5.70 3.83
N ALA A 140 8.67 -4.96 3.28
CA ALA A 140 8.85 -4.14 2.08
C ALA A 140 9.62 -2.86 2.40
N LEU A 141 9.56 -2.40 3.66
CA LEU A 141 10.31 -1.29 4.21
C LEU A 141 10.91 -1.70 5.55
N ASP A 142 12.19 -1.34 5.74
CA ASP A 142 12.93 -1.49 6.98
C ASP A 142 13.13 -0.11 7.60
N THR A 143 12.77 0.06 8.87
CA THR A 143 12.90 1.32 9.60
C THR A 143 14.36 1.72 9.87
N ASP A 144 15.28 0.77 9.80
CA ASP A 144 16.70 0.98 10.08
C ASP A 144 17.48 1.44 8.84
N GLN A 145 16.85 1.48 7.67
CA GLN A 145 17.49 1.92 6.43
C GLN A 145 16.96 3.26 5.95
N ALA A 146 17.88 4.20 5.71
CA ALA A 146 17.52 5.45 5.05
C ALA A 146 17.06 5.17 3.62
N LEU A 147 15.90 5.71 3.25
CA LEU A 147 15.29 5.51 1.94
C LEU A 147 15.54 6.68 0.98
N ALA A 148 15.72 7.88 1.51
CA ALA A 148 15.92 9.09 0.73
C ALA A 148 16.77 10.08 1.50
N GLU A 149 17.30 11.07 0.77
CA GLU A 149 18.07 12.18 1.30
C GLU A 149 17.59 13.46 0.61
N ILE A 150 17.36 14.53 1.39
CA ILE A 150 16.95 15.83 0.85
C ILE A 150 17.84 16.94 1.38
N PRO A 151 18.02 18.05 0.62
CA PRO A 151 18.77 19.21 1.06
C PRO A 151 18.11 19.91 2.26
N VAL A 152 18.93 20.46 3.14
CA VAL A 152 18.47 21.27 4.28
C VAL A 152 18.83 22.74 4.07
N LYS A 153 17.89 23.63 4.38
CA LYS A 153 18.13 25.06 4.38
C LYS A 153 18.19 25.63 5.80
N TYR A 154 19.01 26.66 5.96
CA TYR A 154 19.18 27.44 7.18
C TYR A 154 19.81 26.66 8.35
N SER A 155 20.59 25.62 8.06
CA SER A 155 21.42 24.91 8.99
C SER A 155 22.91 25.13 8.69
N SER A 156 23.74 25.04 9.71
CA SER A 156 25.21 24.94 9.60
C SER A 156 25.70 23.55 10.03
N ASP A 157 24.80 22.72 10.55
CA ASP A 157 25.17 21.39 11.10
C ASP A 157 25.30 20.35 9.99
N THR A 158 24.37 20.45 9.01
CA THR A 158 24.36 19.55 7.85
C THR A 158 23.70 20.22 6.66
N ASP A 159 24.15 19.83 5.46
CA ASP A 159 23.57 20.27 4.19
C ASP A 159 22.45 19.34 3.69
N THR A 160 22.37 18.12 4.25
CA THR A 160 21.43 17.08 3.84
C THR A 160 20.81 16.38 5.05
N LEU A 161 19.58 15.87 4.85
CA LEU A 161 18.81 15.13 5.84
C LEU A 161 18.44 13.77 5.29
N GLN A 162 18.84 12.72 6.01
CA GLN A 162 18.42 11.36 5.71
C GLN A 162 17.02 11.10 6.26
N LEU A 163 16.21 10.44 5.45
CA LEU A 163 14.82 10.13 5.74
C LEU A 163 14.63 8.63 5.88
N TYR A 164 13.98 8.25 6.98
CA TYR A 164 13.67 6.87 7.33
C TYR A 164 12.17 6.63 7.29
N PRO A 165 11.68 5.42 6.99
CA PRO A 165 10.27 5.11 7.12
C PRO A 165 9.85 5.16 8.59
N ALA A 166 8.69 5.78 8.87
CA ALA A 166 8.14 5.87 10.23
C ALA A 166 7.71 4.49 10.76
N ASP A 167 7.26 3.62 9.86
CA ASP A 167 6.78 2.29 10.19
C ASP A 167 7.35 1.25 9.20
N SER A 168 7.59 0.03 9.70
CA SER A 168 7.87 -1.12 8.84
C SER A 168 6.57 -1.56 8.15
N MET A 169 6.65 -1.85 6.87
CA MET A 169 5.52 -2.37 6.10
C MET A 169 5.76 -3.82 5.73
N MET A 170 4.97 -4.72 6.33
CA MET A 170 4.98 -6.14 5.99
C MET A 170 4.02 -6.38 4.84
N THR A 171 4.47 -7.05 3.79
CA THR A 171 3.64 -7.43 2.65
C THR A 171 4.05 -8.77 2.07
N LEU A 172 3.19 -9.34 1.24
CA LEU A 172 3.46 -10.59 0.55
C LEU A 172 4.40 -10.35 -0.63
N LEU A 173 5.60 -10.88 -0.55
CA LEU A 173 6.63 -10.76 -1.60
C LEU A 173 7.10 -12.14 -2.08
N PRO A 174 7.66 -12.24 -3.30
CA PRO A 174 8.34 -13.45 -3.75
C PRO A 174 9.47 -13.84 -2.80
N SER A 175 9.51 -15.11 -2.41
CA SER A 175 10.50 -15.63 -1.44
C SER A 175 11.94 -15.54 -1.94
N THR A 176 12.14 -15.50 -3.27
CA THR A 176 13.46 -15.40 -3.91
C THR A 176 13.84 -13.96 -4.26
N GLY A 177 13.03 -12.98 -3.89
CA GLY A 177 13.25 -11.55 -4.18
C GLY A 177 13.98 -10.84 -3.03
N ASP A 178 14.77 -9.84 -3.39
CA ASP A 178 15.49 -8.95 -2.48
C ASP A 178 14.68 -7.69 -2.10
N GLY A 179 13.35 -7.71 -2.24
CA GLY A 179 12.49 -6.54 -2.05
C GLY A 179 12.50 -5.54 -3.22
N SER A 180 13.35 -5.75 -4.24
CA SER A 180 13.42 -4.89 -5.45
C SER A 180 12.16 -4.95 -6.32
N VAL A 181 11.30 -5.90 -6.06
CA VAL A 181 10.01 -6.09 -6.77
C VAL A 181 9.02 -4.97 -6.45
N THR A 182 9.19 -4.29 -5.32
CA THR A 182 8.37 -3.14 -4.95
C THR A 182 8.95 -1.85 -5.52
N GLN A 183 8.14 -1.14 -6.29
CA GLN A 183 8.48 0.19 -6.78
C GLN A 183 8.18 1.23 -5.68
N LYS A 184 9.15 2.12 -5.42
CA LYS A 184 9.05 3.17 -4.41
C LYS A 184 8.87 4.52 -5.09
N TYR A 185 7.77 5.20 -4.82
CA TYR A 185 7.49 6.55 -5.31
C TYR A 185 7.55 7.53 -4.15
N PHE A 186 8.50 8.44 -4.21
CA PHE A 186 8.73 9.40 -3.14
C PHE A 186 7.96 10.70 -3.39
N HIS A 187 7.24 11.14 -2.38
CA HIS A 187 6.58 12.45 -2.34
C HIS A 187 7.29 13.31 -1.30
N LEU A 188 8.33 14.00 -1.74
CA LEU A 188 9.24 14.78 -0.90
C LEU A 188 9.20 16.25 -1.31
N PRO A 189 9.39 17.20 -0.37
CA PRO A 189 9.66 18.59 -0.71
C PRO A 189 11.06 18.72 -1.33
N ASP A 190 11.27 19.77 -2.12
CA ASP A 190 12.59 20.05 -2.72
C ASP A 190 13.70 20.24 -1.69
N TYR A 191 13.36 20.68 -0.48
CA TYR A 191 14.27 20.88 0.64
C TYR A 191 13.51 20.87 1.98
N ALA A 192 14.20 20.51 3.05
CA ALA A 192 13.73 20.68 4.41
C ALA A 192 14.24 22.01 5.00
N THR A 193 13.49 22.62 5.92
CA THR A 193 13.84 23.90 6.56
C THR A 193 14.12 23.69 8.03
N ALA A 194 15.32 24.01 8.48
CA ALA A 194 15.66 23.97 9.90
C ALA A 194 14.87 25.02 10.71
N PRO A 195 14.47 24.77 12.00
CA PRO A 195 14.85 23.58 12.77
C PRO A 195 13.98 22.35 12.46
N ILE A 196 14.56 21.16 12.60
CA ILE A 196 13.89 19.87 12.40
C ILE A 196 14.27 18.99 13.59
N GLN A 197 13.33 18.25 14.14
CA GLN A 197 13.58 17.27 15.19
C GLN A 197 13.62 15.86 14.60
N GLN A 198 14.44 15.00 15.17
CA GLN A 198 14.43 13.59 14.82
C GLN A 198 13.02 13.03 15.02
N GLY A 199 12.50 12.32 14.01
CA GLY A 199 11.14 11.80 13.99
C GLY A 199 10.09 12.72 13.36
N ASP A 200 10.44 13.98 13.02
CA ASP A 200 9.51 14.86 12.30
C ASP A 200 9.18 14.28 10.92
N VAL A 201 7.89 14.33 10.56
CA VAL A 201 7.44 13.87 9.23
C VAL A 201 7.82 14.90 8.18
N VAL A 202 8.58 14.45 7.18
CA VAL A 202 9.10 15.31 6.09
C VAL A 202 8.43 15.03 4.76
N GLY A 203 8.02 13.79 4.53
CA GLY A 203 7.37 13.38 3.30
C GLY A 203 6.72 12.02 3.41
N THR A 204 6.41 11.40 2.28
CA THR A 204 5.84 10.05 2.22
C THR A 204 6.49 9.23 1.10
N VAL A 205 6.47 7.92 1.25
CA VAL A 205 6.79 6.95 0.21
C VAL A 205 5.57 6.11 -0.10
N GLU A 206 5.18 6.06 -1.35
CA GLU A 206 4.15 5.16 -1.87
C GLU A 206 4.82 3.90 -2.41
N LEU A 207 4.35 2.74 -1.97
CA LEU A 207 4.82 1.44 -2.44
C LEU A 207 3.83 0.87 -3.44
N LYS A 208 4.35 0.43 -4.59
CA LYS A 208 3.57 -0.29 -5.62
C LYS A 208 4.16 -1.66 -5.90
N LEU A 209 3.28 -2.63 -6.04
CA LEU A 209 3.58 -3.98 -6.48
C LEU A 209 2.76 -4.28 -7.73
N ALA A 210 3.42 -4.64 -8.83
CA ALA A 210 2.78 -4.88 -10.12
C ALA A 210 1.85 -3.75 -10.61
N GLY A 211 2.17 -2.49 -10.27
CA GLY A 211 1.37 -1.30 -10.62
C GLY A 211 0.27 -0.93 -9.63
N GLU A 212 -0.06 -1.80 -8.68
CA GLU A 212 -1.05 -1.55 -7.64
C GLU A 212 -0.39 -0.96 -6.38
N THR A 213 -1.00 0.08 -5.80
CA THR A 213 -0.54 0.68 -4.55
C THR A 213 -0.83 -0.25 -3.39
N ILE A 214 0.23 -0.75 -2.74
CA ILE A 214 0.12 -1.64 -1.57
C ILE A 214 0.14 -0.87 -0.24
N GLY A 215 0.66 0.35 -0.24
CA GLY A 215 0.62 1.23 0.93
C GLY A 215 1.38 2.53 0.77
N VAL A 216 1.14 3.43 1.71
CA VAL A 216 1.85 4.71 1.83
C VAL A 216 2.37 4.83 3.26
N VAL A 217 3.66 5.13 3.41
CA VAL A 217 4.33 5.27 4.71
C VAL A 217 4.95 6.66 4.81
N ASN A 218 4.85 7.27 5.99
CA ASN A 218 5.50 8.53 6.27
C ASN A 218 7.03 8.37 6.31
N LEU A 219 7.74 9.37 5.83
CA LEU A 219 9.19 9.49 5.95
C LEU A 219 9.52 10.52 7.01
N ILE A 220 10.33 10.11 7.97
CA ILE A 220 10.72 10.90 9.13
C ILE A 220 12.19 11.28 9.08
N ALA A 221 12.51 12.38 9.74
CA ALA A 221 13.88 12.88 9.91
C ALA A 221 14.71 11.92 10.77
N GLY A 222 15.88 11.54 10.27
CA GLY A 222 16.79 10.61 10.96
C GLY A 222 17.61 11.27 12.08
N GLN A 223 17.69 12.61 12.11
CA GLN A 223 18.49 13.35 13.09
C GLN A 223 17.89 14.74 13.36
N ASP A 224 18.29 15.33 14.48
CA ASP A 224 18.02 16.72 14.78
C ASP A 224 18.85 17.65 13.89
N VAL A 225 18.23 18.74 13.43
CA VAL A 225 18.91 19.77 12.64
C VAL A 225 18.61 21.14 13.24
N HIS A 226 19.64 21.81 13.72
CA HIS A 226 19.48 23.13 14.34
C HIS A 226 19.46 24.26 13.29
N GLN A 227 18.66 25.25 13.57
CA GLN A 227 18.59 26.43 12.71
C GLN A 227 19.77 27.38 12.99
N ASN A 228 20.45 27.81 11.94
CA ASN A 228 21.42 28.88 12.03
C ASN A 228 20.73 30.26 11.93
N PRO A 229 20.72 31.07 13.00
CA PRO A 229 20.02 32.36 13.03
C PRO A 229 20.50 33.36 11.98
N LEU A 230 21.81 33.31 11.66
CA LEU A 230 22.39 34.21 10.66
C LEU A 230 21.89 33.89 9.25
N LEU A 231 21.95 32.60 8.85
CA LEU A 231 21.49 32.16 7.55
C LEU A 231 19.98 32.42 7.37
N PHE A 232 19.20 32.15 8.41
CA PHE A 232 17.76 32.44 8.41
C PHE A 232 17.48 33.94 8.25
N THR A 233 18.18 34.81 9.01
CA THR A 233 17.99 36.25 8.95
C THR A 233 18.38 36.80 7.56
N VAL A 234 19.54 36.39 7.05
CA VAL A 234 20.00 36.79 5.71
C VAL A 234 18.96 36.40 4.64
N SER A 235 18.41 35.19 4.72
CA SER A 235 17.40 34.75 3.75
C SER A 235 16.10 35.55 3.83
N LYS A 236 15.65 35.93 5.05
CA LYS A 236 14.48 36.81 5.25
C LYS A 236 14.72 38.21 4.67
N VAL A 237 15.92 38.77 4.91
CA VAL A 237 16.31 40.06 4.32
C VAL A 237 16.34 39.97 2.81
N GLN A 238 16.94 38.96 2.23
CA GLN A 238 16.96 38.71 0.79
C GLN A 238 15.56 38.56 0.20
N ALA A 239 14.69 37.78 0.85
CA ALA A 239 13.29 37.62 0.45
C ALA A 239 12.53 38.95 0.49
N PHE A 240 12.79 39.80 1.51
CA PHE A 240 12.19 41.12 1.62
C PHE A 240 12.60 42.01 0.42
N PHE A 241 13.90 42.03 0.04
CA PHE A 241 14.36 42.78 -1.12
C PHE A 241 13.80 42.30 -2.46
N HIS A 242 13.49 41.02 -2.56
CA HIS A 242 12.84 40.45 -3.76
C HIS A 242 11.30 40.51 -3.71
N SER A 243 10.71 40.96 -2.59
CA SER A 243 9.26 41.01 -2.43
C SER A 243 8.59 42.00 -3.42
N LEU A 244 7.41 41.60 -3.86
CA LEU A 244 6.57 42.48 -4.71
C LEU A 244 6.23 43.78 -4.00
N TYR A 245 6.04 43.71 -2.65
CA TYR A 245 5.74 44.85 -1.81
C TYR A 245 6.84 45.93 -1.90
N LEU A 246 8.10 45.56 -1.72
CA LEU A 246 9.20 46.53 -1.81
C LEU A 246 9.30 47.15 -3.22
N LYS A 247 9.12 46.38 -4.28
CA LYS A 247 9.10 46.89 -5.67
C LYS A 247 8.01 47.92 -5.87
N VAL A 248 6.79 47.68 -5.34
CA VAL A 248 5.69 48.65 -5.43
C VAL A 248 5.99 49.91 -4.64
N VAL A 249 6.55 49.76 -3.41
CA VAL A 249 6.93 50.94 -2.59
C VAL A 249 8.00 51.79 -3.30
N ILE A 250 9.01 51.17 -3.91
CA ILE A 250 10.04 51.92 -4.67
C ILE A 250 9.44 52.66 -5.83
N VAL A 251 8.57 52.03 -6.62
CA VAL A 251 7.89 52.67 -7.75
C VAL A 251 7.04 53.85 -7.30
N LEU A 252 6.25 53.70 -6.23
CA LEU A 252 5.45 54.79 -5.67
C LEU A 252 6.33 55.92 -5.14
N SER A 253 7.46 55.63 -4.49
CA SER A 253 8.42 56.62 -4.00
C SER A 253 9.04 57.42 -5.14
N LEU A 254 9.41 56.71 -6.24
CA LEU A 254 9.95 57.39 -7.44
C LEU A 254 8.91 58.28 -8.11
N LEU A 255 7.64 57.83 -8.20
CA LEU A 255 6.54 58.65 -8.72
C LEU A 255 6.30 59.90 -7.85
N THR A 256 6.29 59.79 -6.54
CA THR A 256 6.12 60.96 -5.66
C THR A 256 7.28 61.93 -5.79
N LEU A 257 8.51 61.44 -5.87
CA LEU A 257 9.70 62.29 -6.14
C LEU A 257 9.62 62.98 -7.50
N ALA A 258 9.18 62.30 -8.56
CA ALA A 258 8.99 62.87 -9.87
C ALA A 258 7.93 63.98 -9.87
N VAL A 259 6.78 63.76 -9.22
CA VAL A 259 5.71 64.75 -9.06
C VAL A 259 6.21 65.96 -8.27
N TYR A 260 6.94 65.73 -7.17
CA TYR A 260 7.54 66.83 -6.40
C TYR A 260 8.56 67.63 -7.20
N GLY A 261 9.44 66.97 -7.94
CA GLY A 261 10.42 67.59 -8.81
C GLY A 261 9.78 68.46 -9.93
N LEU A 262 8.71 67.93 -10.53
CA LEU A 262 7.90 68.67 -11.50
C LEU A 262 7.25 69.92 -10.86
N TRP A 263 6.70 69.80 -9.68
CA TRP A 263 6.10 70.91 -8.94
C TRP A 263 7.13 71.97 -8.60
N VAL A 264 8.32 71.61 -8.11
CA VAL A 264 9.43 72.54 -7.85
C VAL A 264 9.88 73.22 -9.14
N PHE A 265 10.05 72.44 -10.24
CA PHE A 265 10.43 73.04 -11.58
C PHE A 265 9.40 74.04 -12.06
N ILE A 266 8.11 73.74 -11.97
CA ILE A 266 7.04 74.70 -12.41
C ILE A 266 7.07 75.97 -11.54
N ASN A 267 7.27 75.87 -10.25
CA ASN A 267 7.35 77.05 -9.38
C ASN A 267 8.56 77.93 -9.66
N LEU A 268 9.73 77.34 -9.90
CA LEU A 268 10.94 78.08 -10.30
C LEU A 268 10.78 78.71 -11.66
N TRP A 269 10.10 78.09 -12.61
CA TRP A 269 9.81 78.62 -13.94
C TRP A 269 8.83 79.81 -13.86
N ASN A 270 7.78 79.70 -13.10
CA ASN A 270 6.77 80.73 -12.91
C ASN A 270 7.33 81.94 -12.14
N GLY A 271 8.25 81.78 -11.19
CA GLY A 271 8.91 82.81 -10.43
C GLY A 271 9.88 83.68 -11.33
N ARG A 272 10.29 83.17 -12.49
CA ARG A 272 11.17 83.88 -13.45
C ARG A 272 10.42 84.71 -14.48
N ARG A 273 9.08 84.81 -14.48
CA ARG A 273 8.31 85.66 -15.36
C ARG A 273 8.39 87.13 -14.87
N PRO A 274 8.98 88.06 -15.55
CA PRO A 274 9.04 89.48 -15.16
C PRO A 274 7.62 90.10 -15.20
N ASN A 275 7.24 90.77 -14.11
CA ASN A 275 5.97 91.48 -13.94
C ASN A 275 5.95 92.65 -14.98
N ARG A 276 5.29 92.42 -16.13
CA ARG A 276 5.00 93.55 -17.08
C ARG A 276 3.96 94.44 -16.40
N LYS A 277 4.44 95.53 -15.76
CA LYS A 277 3.59 96.67 -15.33
C LYS A 277 2.95 97.27 -16.57
N ILE A 278 1.66 97.11 -16.74
CA ILE A 278 0.86 97.82 -17.73
C ILE A 278 0.70 99.24 -17.18
N HIS A 279 1.44 100.21 -17.75
CA HIS A 279 1.15 101.64 -17.58
C HIS A 279 -0.08 101.96 -18.43
N ARG A 280 -1.25 102.21 -17.76
CA ARG A 280 -2.35 102.97 -18.41
C ARG A 280 -2.09 104.47 -18.30
N ARG A 281 -2.05 105.15 -19.37
CA ARG A 281 -2.39 106.56 -19.53
C ARG A 281 -3.90 106.70 -19.76
#